data_a1460c89a4192daf0040a5ed9cea0604
#
_entry.id   a1460c89a4192daf0040a5ed9cea0604
#
_cell.length_a   1.000
_cell.length_b   1.000
_cell.length_c   1.000
_cell.angle_alpha   90.00
_cell.angle_beta   90.00
_cell.angle_gamma   90.00
#
_symmetry.space_group_name_H-M   'P 1'
#
loop_
_entity.id
_entity.type
_entity.pdbx_description
1 polymer ?
#
loop_
_entity_poly.entity_id
_entity_poly.type
_entity_poly.pdbx_seq_one_letter_code
_entity_poly.pdbx_strand_id
1 'polypeptide(L)'
;YFNNILNGEILFDTNSDYINQYAFNHSRISNDVKSFDIKVPIINYETGCKLKDIKIDNTKNWINSHTQSIQSSYGKYPYFLFYNDEIINVLKRRHNYLIDLNYDLLTHLLKILNYDNKIRIIEDDNSKIIDLRSRKIEFLNQQANDINQIRDDFFLVKNFDYSYSVIDLLFLRGPESGFLIRNFNKKN
;
A
#
# COMPACT_ATOMS: atom_id res chain seq x y z
N TYR A 1 -6.02 3.77 2.89
CA TYR A 1 -4.70 4.24 3.26
C TYR A 1 -4.30 5.48 2.45
N PHE A 2 -4.06 5.37 1.15
CA PHE A 2 -3.61 6.48 0.31
C PHE A 2 -4.56 7.67 0.30
N ASN A 3 -5.86 7.44 0.32
CA ASN A 3 -6.86 8.50 0.36
C ASN A 3 -6.72 9.44 1.58
N ASN A 4 -6.36 8.91 2.73
CA ASN A 4 -6.18 9.69 3.95
C ASN A 4 -4.80 10.39 4.01
N ILE A 5 -3.80 9.81 3.37
CA ILE A 5 -2.44 10.36 3.28
C ILE A 5 -2.43 11.66 2.46
N LEU A 6 -3.32 11.79 1.49
CA LEU A 6 -3.22 12.80 0.45
C LEU A 6 -3.72 14.20 0.88
N ASN A 7 -4.27 14.36 2.05
CA ASN A 7 -4.84 15.63 2.52
C ASN A 7 -4.10 16.25 3.71
N GLY A 8 -2.92 15.74 4.10
CA GLY A 8 -2.20 16.24 5.26
C GLY A 8 -0.72 15.87 5.30
N GLU A 9 -0.06 16.20 6.39
CA GLU A 9 1.29 15.73 6.70
C GLU A 9 1.25 14.22 7.00
N ILE A 10 2.19 13.50 6.43
CA ILE A 10 2.30 12.05 6.66
C ILE A 10 3.20 11.84 7.87
N LEU A 11 2.66 11.26 8.93
CA LEU A 11 3.42 10.83 10.09
C LEU A 11 3.72 9.33 9.96
N PHE A 12 4.99 8.99 9.85
CA PHE A 12 5.47 7.63 9.73
C PHE A 12 6.00 7.16 11.08
N ASP A 13 5.14 6.44 11.82
CA ASP A 13 5.45 5.96 13.16
C ASP A 13 6.29 4.68 13.10
N THR A 14 7.50 4.76 13.63
CA THR A 14 8.46 3.65 13.68
C THR A 14 8.44 2.90 15.00
N ASN A 15 7.89 3.50 16.05
CA ASN A 15 7.94 2.97 17.41
C ASN A 15 6.64 2.27 17.87
N SER A 16 5.65 2.15 16.97
CA SER A 16 4.44 1.36 17.23
C SER A 16 4.76 -0.11 17.43
N ASP A 17 3.93 -0.79 18.20
CA ASP A 17 4.00 -2.25 18.34
C ASP A 17 3.67 -2.93 17.02
N TYR A 18 4.45 -3.94 16.66
CA TYR A 18 4.11 -4.79 15.54
C TYR A 18 2.95 -5.71 15.90
N ILE A 19 1.85 -5.59 15.17
CA ILE A 19 0.66 -6.41 15.33
C ILE A 19 0.42 -7.18 14.04
N ASN A 20 0.53 -8.51 14.08
CA ASN A 20 0.47 -9.36 12.88
C ASN A 20 -0.87 -9.28 12.11
N GLN A 21 -1.94 -8.89 12.77
CA GLN A 21 -3.26 -8.71 12.13
C GLN A 21 -3.33 -7.44 11.23
N TYR A 22 -2.38 -6.51 11.37
CA TYR A 22 -2.29 -5.35 10.50
C TYR A 22 -1.45 -5.67 9.26
N ALA A 23 -1.78 -5.03 8.14
CA ALA A 23 -1.14 -5.27 6.85
C ALA A 23 0.26 -4.63 6.73
N PHE A 24 1.12 -4.80 7.74
CA PHE A 24 2.46 -4.22 7.71
C PHE A 24 3.40 -4.92 6.73
N ASN A 25 3.25 -6.24 6.58
CA ASN A 25 4.14 -7.05 5.77
C ASN A 25 3.42 -7.82 4.65
N HIS A 26 2.16 -7.50 4.36
CA HIS A 26 1.44 -8.12 3.26
C HIS A 26 0.59 -7.10 2.50
N SER A 27 0.32 -7.41 1.25
CA SER A 27 -0.53 -6.62 0.38
C SER A 27 -1.42 -7.55 -0.44
N ARG A 28 -2.67 -7.14 -0.66
CA ARG A 28 -3.60 -7.86 -1.52
C ARG A 28 -3.45 -7.36 -2.95
N ILE A 29 -3.22 -8.29 -3.86
CA ILE A 29 -3.21 -8.05 -5.30
C ILE A 29 -4.26 -8.91 -5.97
N SER A 30 -4.67 -8.55 -7.18
CA SER A 30 -5.66 -9.29 -7.93
C SER A 30 -5.26 -9.48 -9.38
N ASN A 31 -5.84 -10.49 -9.97
CA ASN A 31 -5.95 -10.62 -11.41
C ASN A 31 -7.43 -10.70 -11.79
N ASP A 32 -7.74 -10.84 -13.08
CA ASP A 32 -9.13 -10.86 -13.58
C ASP A 32 -10.01 -11.96 -12.96
N VAL A 33 -9.41 -12.95 -12.30
CA VAL A 33 -10.11 -14.15 -11.78
C VAL A 33 -10.23 -14.15 -10.27
N LYS A 34 -9.14 -13.78 -9.56
CA LYS A 34 -9.05 -13.88 -8.10
C LYS A 34 -8.10 -12.86 -7.48
N SER A 35 -8.32 -12.59 -6.21
CA SER A 35 -7.38 -11.86 -5.35
C SER A 35 -6.59 -12.82 -4.46
N PHE A 36 -5.38 -12.43 -4.10
CA PHE A 36 -4.51 -13.15 -3.17
C PHE A 36 -3.54 -12.21 -2.48
N ASP A 37 -3.04 -12.63 -1.33
CA ASP A 37 -2.10 -11.84 -0.55
C ASP A 37 -0.66 -12.24 -0.91
N ILE A 38 0.18 -11.24 -1.16
CA ILE A 38 1.64 -11.38 -1.20
C ILE A 38 2.20 -10.93 0.13
N LYS A 39 3.13 -11.70 0.69
CA LYS A 39 3.63 -11.48 2.05
C LYS A 39 5.15 -11.42 2.08
N VAL A 40 5.70 -10.33 2.62
CA VAL A 40 7.12 -10.21 2.94
C VAL A 40 7.40 -11.10 4.15
N PRO A 41 8.29 -12.10 4.04
CA PRO A 41 8.63 -12.97 5.17
C PRO A 41 9.43 -12.18 6.20
N ILE A 42 9.12 -12.39 7.46
CA ILE A 42 9.83 -11.77 8.59
C ILE A 42 10.45 -12.84 9.47
N ILE A 43 11.56 -12.50 10.11
CA ILE A 43 12.19 -13.34 11.12
C ILE A 43 11.28 -13.37 12.36
N ASN A 44 11.30 -14.47 13.10
CA ASN A 44 10.53 -14.62 14.33
C ASN A 44 10.74 -13.41 15.26
N TYR A 45 9.66 -12.90 15.81
CA TYR A 45 9.64 -11.76 16.70
C TYR A 45 8.86 -12.12 17.97
N GLU A 46 9.18 -11.45 19.06
CA GLU A 46 8.46 -11.57 20.33
C GLU A 46 7.24 -10.63 20.37
N THR A 47 6.26 -10.95 21.19
CA THR A 47 5.12 -10.06 21.44
C THR A 47 5.61 -8.73 22.01
N GLY A 48 5.14 -7.62 21.47
CA GLY A 48 5.57 -6.28 21.87
C GLY A 48 6.81 -5.74 21.15
N CYS A 49 7.37 -6.47 20.17
CA CYS A 49 8.39 -5.92 19.32
C CYS A 49 7.90 -4.66 18.60
N LYS A 50 8.78 -3.67 18.50
CA LYS A 50 8.49 -2.44 17.76
C LYS A 50 8.61 -2.65 16.25
N LEU A 51 7.85 -1.87 15.49
CA LEU A 51 7.85 -1.97 14.02
C LEU A 51 9.25 -1.77 13.43
N LYS A 52 10.04 -0.86 14.01
CA LYS A 52 11.43 -0.58 13.61
C LYS A 52 12.38 -1.77 13.77
N ASP A 53 12.06 -2.72 14.66
CA ASP A 53 12.92 -3.86 14.99
C ASP A 53 12.58 -5.11 14.17
N ILE A 54 11.50 -5.09 13.39
CA ILE A 54 11.06 -6.24 12.59
C ILE A 54 11.99 -6.44 11.40
N LYS A 55 12.69 -7.57 11.39
CA LYS A 55 13.64 -7.94 10.32
C LYS A 55 12.97 -8.78 9.24
N ILE A 56 13.34 -8.50 7.99
CA ILE A 56 12.92 -9.30 6.83
C ILE A 56 13.78 -10.58 6.76
N ASP A 57 13.14 -11.71 6.50
CA ASP A 57 13.83 -12.97 6.22
C ASP A 57 14.28 -13.01 4.74
N ASN A 58 15.45 -12.42 4.49
CA ASN A 58 16.06 -12.37 3.17
C ASN A 58 16.66 -13.72 2.72
N THR A 59 16.59 -14.78 3.53
CA THR A 59 16.96 -16.14 3.10
C THR A 59 15.88 -16.74 2.19
N LYS A 60 14.65 -16.25 2.26
CA LYS A 60 13.54 -16.65 1.40
C LYS A 60 13.62 -15.96 0.04
N ASN A 61 13.15 -16.64 -0.98
CA ASN A 61 13.11 -16.10 -2.37
C ASN A 61 11.86 -15.23 -2.61
N TRP A 62 11.49 -14.41 -1.64
CA TRP A 62 10.23 -13.64 -1.67
C TRP A 62 10.20 -12.56 -2.74
N ILE A 63 11.34 -11.91 -3.04
CA ILE A 63 11.42 -10.85 -4.06
C ILE A 63 11.04 -11.40 -5.43
N ASN A 64 11.60 -12.55 -5.82
CA ASN A 64 11.25 -13.17 -7.10
C ASN A 64 9.79 -13.63 -7.12
N SER A 65 9.28 -14.19 -6.02
CA SER A 65 7.88 -14.59 -5.92
C SER A 65 6.94 -13.40 -6.06
N HIS A 66 7.24 -12.25 -5.43
CA HIS A 66 6.46 -11.02 -5.58
C HIS A 66 6.54 -10.48 -7.01
N THR A 67 7.74 -10.43 -7.60
CA THR A 67 7.93 -9.99 -8.99
C THR A 67 7.09 -10.81 -9.96
N GLN A 68 7.13 -12.13 -9.84
CA GLN A 68 6.33 -13.03 -10.68
C GLN A 68 4.82 -12.87 -10.45
N SER A 69 4.41 -12.70 -9.19
CA SER A 69 3.01 -12.46 -8.84
C SER A 69 2.48 -11.15 -9.42
N ILE A 70 3.24 -10.07 -9.31
CA ILE A 70 2.92 -8.76 -9.88
C ILE A 70 2.85 -8.86 -11.40
N GLN A 71 3.84 -9.47 -12.04
CA GLN A 71 3.87 -9.62 -13.49
C GLN A 71 2.72 -10.48 -14.02
N SER A 72 2.39 -11.58 -13.37
CA SER A 72 1.29 -12.45 -13.78
C SER A 72 -0.08 -11.79 -13.59
N SER A 73 -0.22 -10.93 -12.58
CA SER A 73 -1.47 -10.21 -12.30
C SER A 73 -1.68 -9.02 -13.21
N TYR A 74 -0.63 -8.23 -13.47
CA TYR A 74 -0.76 -6.92 -14.08
C TYR A 74 -0.03 -6.75 -15.42
N GLY A 75 0.68 -7.78 -15.90
CA GLY A 75 1.49 -7.67 -17.12
C GLY A 75 0.71 -7.26 -18.39
N LYS A 76 -0.62 -7.42 -18.38
CA LYS A 76 -1.51 -7.00 -19.47
C LYS A 76 -2.11 -5.60 -19.27
N TYR A 77 -1.87 -4.95 -18.15
CA TYR A 77 -2.46 -3.65 -17.84
C TYR A 77 -1.76 -2.52 -18.60
N PRO A 78 -2.50 -1.47 -19.02
CA PRO A 78 -1.98 -0.45 -19.94
C PRO A 78 -0.71 0.24 -19.48
N TYR A 79 -0.58 0.47 -18.17
CA TYR A 79 0.54 1.21 -17.59
C TYR A 79 1.57 0.33 -16.88
N PHE A 80 1.46 -1.00 -17.00
CA PHE A 80 2.37 -1.93 -16.34
C PHE A 80 3.83 -1.67 -16.69
N LEU A 81 4.15 -1.56 -17.98
CA LEU A 81 5.52 -1.35 -18.44
C LEU A 81 6.13 -0.02 -18.01
N PHE A 82 5.30 0.97 -17.66
CA PHE A 82 5.80 2.30 -17.24
C PHE A 82 6.23 2.32 -15.78
N TYR A 83 5.57 1.54 -14.89
CA TYR A 83 5.76 1.64 -13.44
C TYR A 83 6.33 0.38 -12.79
N ASN A 84 6.29 -0.77 -13.48
CA ASN A 84 6.74 -2.03 -12.91
C ASN A 84 8.19 -1.98 -12.44
N ASP A 85 9.08 -1.47 -13.28
CA ASP A 85 10.51 -1.46 -12.97
C ASP A 85 10.83 -0.58 -11.75
N GLU A 86 10.15 0.54 -11.58
CA GLU A 86 10.34 1.39 -10.40
C GLU A 86 9.95 0.66 -9.12
N ILE A 87 8.80 -0.02 -9.12
CA ILE A 87 8.31 -0.78 -7.95
C ILE A 87 9.23 -1.97 -7.65
N ILE A 88 9.58 -2.75 -8.68
CA ILE A 88 10.43 -3.94 -8.51
C ILE A 88 11.84 -3.54 -8.06
N ASN A 89 12.38 -2.42 -8.52
CA ASN A 89 13.69 -1.94 -8.09
C ASN A 89 13.72 -1.60 -6.60
N VAL A 90 12.63 -1.09 -6.02
CA VAL A 90 12.55 -0.91 -4.56
C VAL A 90 12.64 -2.25 -3.83
N LEU A 91 11.90 -3.28 -4.28
CA LEU A 91 11.95 -4.61 -3.68
C LEU A 91 13.37 -5.22 -3.77
N LYS A 92 14.07 -5.01 -4.89
CA LYS A 92 15.43 -5.53 -5.13
C LYS A 92 16.53 -4.90 -4.28
N ARG A 93 16.28 -3.78 -3.61
CA ARG A 93 17.25 -3.14 -2.69
C ARG A 93 17.57 -3.99 -1.47
N ARG A 94 16.80 -5.03 -1.19
CA ARG A 94 17.00 -5.99 -0.10
C ARG A 94 17.14 -5.35 1.27
N HIS A 95 16.14 -4.59 1.66
CA HIS A 95 16.09 -4.00 2.99
C HIS A 95 16.19 -5.07 4.09
N ASN A 96 16.89 -4.75 5.16
CA ASN A 96 17.02 -5.64 6.32
C ASN A 96 15.82 -5.53 7.25
N TYR A 97 15.23 -4.35 7.37
CA TYR A 97 14.08 -4.08 8.23
C TYR A 97 12.82 -3.82 7.42
N LEU A 98 11.69 -4.31 7.95
CA LEU A 98 10.38 -4.13 7.31
C LEU A 98 10.00 -2.67 7.18
N ILE A 99 10.36 -1.86 8.18
CA ILE A 99 10.06 -0.43 8.22
C ILE A 99 10.74 0.32 7.07
N ASP A 100 11.99 -0.03 6.77
CA ASP A 100 12.77 0.61 5.69
C ASP A 100 12.16 0.30 4.32
N LEU A 101 11.74 -0.95 4.10
CA LEU A 101 11.03 -1.34 2.89
C LEU A 101 9.72 -0.56 2.73
N ASN A 102 8.93 -0.46 3.81
CA ASN A 102 7.65 0.24 3.78
C ASN A 102 7.83 1.74 3.53
N TYR A 103 8.84 2.37 4.14
CA TYR A 103 9.17 3.78 3.93
C TYR A 103 9.60 4.05 2.49
N ASP A 104 10.44 3.20 1.95
CA ASP A 104 10.96 3.33 0.60
C ASP A 104 9.84 3.13 -0.45
N LEU A 105 8.99 2.10 -0.28
CA LEU A 105 7.80 1.90 -1.11
C LEU A 105 6.84 3.08 -1.03
N LEU A 106 6.55 3.58 0.17
CA LEU A 106 5.67 4.73 0.37
C LEU A 106 6.21 5.96 -0.36
N THR A 107 7.49 6.27 -0.17
CA THR A 107 8.15 7.42 -0.81
C THR A 107 8.09 7.34 -2.33
N HIS A 108 8.38 6.17 -2.91
CA HIS A 108 8.32 5.97 -4.35
C HIS A 108 6.90 6.07 -4.90
N LEU A 109 5.93 5.46 -4.23
CA LEU A 109 4.53 5.53 -4.65
C LEU A 109 3.98 6.95 -4.58
N LEU A 110 4.31 7.73 -3.55
CA LEU A 110 3.93 9.13 -3.46
C LEU A 110 4.50 9.95 -4.61
N LYS A 111 5.77 9.73 -4.95
CA LYS A 111 6.42 10.38 -6.10
C LYS A 111 5.71 10.03 -7.42
N ILE A 112 5.44 8.76 -7.67
CA ILE A 112 4.71 8.31 -8.88
C ILE A 112 3.32 8.94 -8.95
N LEU A 113 2.63 9.07 -7.82
CA LEU A 113 1.30 9.68 -7.73
C LEU A 113 1.32 11.22 -7.79
N ASN A 114 2.49 11.84 -8.03
CA ASN A 114 2.71 13.30 -8.01
C ASN A 114 2.29 13.93 -6.67
N TYR A 115 2.79 13.35 -5.60
CA TYR A 115 2.54 13.79 -4.24
C TYR A 115 3.79 14.35 -3.59
N ASP A 116 3.75 15.63 -3.29
CA ASP A 116 4.87 16.38 -2.69
C ASP A 116 4.75 16.50 -1.16
N ASN A 117 4.04 15.59 -0.52
CA ASN A 117 3.86 15.64 0.93
C ASN A 117 5.14 15.26 1.67
N LYS A 118 5.50 16.08 2.67
CA LYS A 118 6.59 15.75 3.57
C LYS A 118 6.19 14.57 4.45
N ILE A 119 7.00 13.53 4.42
CA ILE A 119 6.91 12.42 5.36
C ILE A 119 7.75 12.81 6.58
N ARG A 120 7.14 12.87 7.75
CA ARG A 120 7.85 13.07 9.01
C ARG A 120 7.89 11.75 9.78
N ILE A 121 9.09 11.28 10.06
CA ILE A 121 9.30 10.12 10.91
C ILE A 121 9.09 10.55 12.35
N ILE A 122 8.30 9.79 13.09
CA ILE A 122 8.07 9.99 14.53
C ILE A 122 8.48 8.73 15.29
N GLU A 123 9.16 8.93 16.40
CA GLU A 123 9.62 7.87 17.29
C GLU A 123 8.82 7.82 18.60
N ASP A 124 8.30 8.96 19.04
CA ASP A 124 7.47 9.10 20.23
C ASP A 124 6.23 9.93 19.95
N ASP A 125 5.08 9.44 20.39
CA ASP A 125 3.80 10.06 20.09
C ASP A 125 3.12 10.63 21.34
N ASN A 126 3.14 11.97 21.44
CA ASN A 126 2.22 12.76 22.27
C ASN A 126 1.26 13.62 21.41
N SER A 127 1.21 13.43 20.11
CA SER A 127 0.35 14.20 19.22
C SER A 127 -0.98 13.49 18.98
N LYS A 128 -2.05 14.26 18.78
CA LYS A 128 -3.36 13.74 18.33
C LYS A 128 -3.24 13.27 16.88
N ILE A 129 -2.71 12.09 16.67
CA ILE A 129 -2.59 11.46 15.36
C ILE A 129 -3.90 10.74 15.03
N ILE A 130 -4.35 10.87 13.80
CA ILE A 130 -5.40 9.99 13.29
C ILE A 130 -4.78 8.62 13.08
N ASP A 131 -4.96 7.74 14.03
CA ASP A 131 -4.51 6.36 13.92
C ASP A 131 -5.36 5.62 12.88
N LEU A 132 -4.79 5.44 11.69
CA LEU A 132 -5.45 4.73 10.60
C LEU A 132 -5.48 3.21 10.79
N ARG A 133 -4.79 2.68 11.79
CA ARG A 133 -4.71 1.24 12.07
C ARG A 133 -6.01 0.69 12.62
N SER A 134 -6.65 1.44 13.52
CA SER A 134 -7.91 1.05 14.15
C SER A 134 -9.15 1.29 13.29
N ARG A 135 -9.08 2.22 12.33
CA ARG A 135 -10.22 2.59 11.47
C ARG A 135 -10.41 1.68 10.25
N LYS A 136 -9.54 0.72 10.02
CA LYS A 136 -9.54 -0.10 8.79
C LYS A 136 -10.86 -0.86 8.57
N ILE A 137 -11.50 -1.34 9.62
CA ILE A 137 -12.70 -2.19 9.52
C ILE A 137 -13.98 -1.35 9.40
N GLU A 138 -14.16 -0.31 10.21
CA GLU A 138 -15.35 0.54 10.16
C GLU A 138 -15.41 1.40 8.90
N PHE A 139 -14.27 1.93 8.47
CA PHE A 139 -14.15 2.76 7.29
C PHE A 139 -14.43 1.98 5.98
N LEU A 140 -13.99 0.73 5.88
CA LEU A 140 -14.28 -0.13 4.73
C LEU A 140 -15.77 -0.48 4.64
N ASN A 141 -16.46 -0.65 5.76
CA ASN A 141 -17.88 -0.98 5.79
C ASN A 141 -18.79 0.22 5.47
N GLN A 142 -18.44 1.43 5.88
CA GLN A 142 -19.22 2.65 5.57
C GLN A 142 -19.01 3.12 4.13
N GLN A 143 -17.80 3.04 3.58
CA GLN A 143 -17.54 3.47 2.20
C GLN A 143 -17.94 2.45 1.13
N ALA A 144 -18.21 1.20 1.47
CA ALA A 144 -18.64 0.20 0.50
C ALA A 144 -19.92 0.63 -0.25
N ASN A 145 -20.81 1.36 0.38
CA ASN A 145 -22.05 1.85 -0.23
C ASN A 145 -21.84 3.08 -1.13
N ASP A 146 -21.01 4.04 -0.71
CA ASP A 146 -20.73 5.27 -1.47
C ASP A 146 -19.80 4.99 -2.66
N ILE A 147 -18.92 4.04 -2.50
CA ILE A 147 -17.97 3.54 -3.50
C ILE A 147 -18.66 2.86 -4.68
N ASN A 148 -19.75 2.13 -4.45
CA ASN A 148 -20.48 1.47 -5.52
C ASN A 148 -21.08 2.47 -6.54
N GLN A 149 -21.41 3.69 -6.11
CA GLN A 149 -21.95 4.74 -6.97
C GLN A 149 -20.87 5.42 -7.84
N ILE A 150 -19.64 5.54 -7.36
CA ILE A 150 -18.48 6.07 -8.12
C ILE A 150 -17.90 5.03 -9.06
N ARG A 151 -18.08 3.75 -8.74
CA ARG A 151 -17.62 2.58 -9.46
C ARG A 151 -18.12 2.51 -10.90
N ASP A 152 -19.38 2.88 -11.13
CA ASP A 152 -20.02 2.74 -12.43
C ASP A 152 -19.58 3.83 -13.42
N ASP A 153 -19.16 5.01 -12.92
CA ASP A 153 -18.78 6.14 -13.77
C ASP A 153 -17.27 6.17 -14.12
N PHE A 154 -16.39 5.61 -13.25
CA PHE A 154 -14.95 5.73 -13.39
C PHE A 154 -14.21 4.41 -13.63
N PHE A 155 -14.78 3.29 -13.27
CA PHE A 155 -14.17 1.98 -13.39
C PHE A 155 -15.04 1.05 -14.24
N LEU A 156 -14.80 1.01 -15.53
CA LEU A 156 -15.39 0.01 -16.45
C LEU A 156 -14.95 -1.43 -16.15
N VAL A 157 -14.27 -1.65 -15.02
CA VAL A 157 -13.85 -2.98 -14.59
C VAL A 157 -14.80 -3.46 -13.51
N LYS A 158 -15.52 -4.47 -13.80
CA LYS A 158 -16.64 -5.05 -13.02
C LYS A 158 -16.33 -5.48 -11.58
N ASN A 159 -15.10 -5.46 -11.08
CA ASN A 159 -14.74 -6.02 -9.76
C ASN A 159 -13.57 -5.29 -9.08
N PHE A 160 -13.46 -3.96 -9.16
CA PHE A 160 -12.44 -3.26 -8.40
C PHE A 160 -12.83 -3.22 -6.92
N ASP A 161 -12.14 -3.98 -6.10
CA ASP A 161 -12.31 -3.99 -4.64
C ASP A 161 -11.22 -3.10 -4.01
N TYR A 162 -11.63 -2.06 -3.28
CA TYR A 162 -10.73 -1.10 -2.62
C TYR A 162 -9.87 -1.70 -1.49
N SER A 163 -10.04 -2.97 -1.21
CA SER A 163 -9.15 -3.73 -0.34
C SER A 163 -7.80 -4.03 -0.98
N TYR A 164 -7.66 -3.77 -2.29
CA TYR A 164 -6.44 -4.05 -3.05
C TYR A 164 -5.36 -2.98 -2.86
N SER A 165 -4.19 -3.30 -3.37
CA SER A 165 -3.05 -2.39 -3.35
C SER A 165 -3.26 -1.20 -4.29
N VAL A 166 -2.65 -0.06 -3.97
CA VAL A 166 -2.62 1.11 -4.86
C VAL A 166 -1.99 0.82 -6.21
N ILE A 167 -1.17 -0.22 -6.33
CA ILE A 167 -0.57 -0.62 -7.61
C ILE A 167 -1.62 -1.13 -8.61
N ASP A 168 -2.76 -1.68 -8.16
CA ASP A 168 -3.87 -2.04 -9.04
C ASP A 168 -4.36 -0.83 -9.82
N LEU A 169 -4.61 0.26 -9.10
CA LEU A 169 -5.05 1.51 -9.69
C LEU A 169 -3.97 2.10 -10.60
N LEU A 170 -2.71 2.08 -10.13
CA LEU A 170 -1.58 2.63 -10.86
C LEU A 170 -1.38 1.92 -12.21
N PHE A 171 -1.38 0.60 -12.24
CA PHE A 171 -1.21 -0.15 -13.48
C PHE A 171 -2.40 -0.02 -14.42
N LEU A 172 -3.60 0.21 -13.89
CA LEU A 172 -4.81 0.36 -14.68
C LEU A 172 -4.97 1.79 -15.22
N ARG A 173 -4.70 2.83 -14.41
CA ARG A 173 -5.01 4.25 -14.69
C ARG A 173 -3.78 5.15 -14.84
N GLY A 174 -2.60 4.66 -14.49
CA GLY A 174 -1.37 5.39 -14.66
C GLY A 174 -1.37 6.77 -14.02
N PRO A 175 -1.07 7.85 -14.78
CA PRO A 175 -0.98 9.21 -14.25
C PRO A 175 -2.25 9.74 -13.60
N GLU A 176 -3.42 9.20 -13.98
CA GLU A 176 -4.71 9.61 -13.42
C GLU A 176 -4.91 9.11 -11.98
N SER A 177 -4.13 8.11 -11.54
CA SER A 177 -4.30 7.46 -10.25
C SER A 177 -4.25 8.45 -9.09
N GLY A 178 -3.30 9.38 -9.10
CA GLY A 178 -3.17 10.41 -8.07
C GLY A 178 -4.38 11.35 -8.02
N PHE A 179 -4.92 11.73 -9.18
CA PHE A 179 -6.12 12.55 -9.27
C PHE A 179 -7.36 11.81 -8.76
N LEU A 180 -7.53 10.55 -9.16
CA LEU A 180 -8.67 9.71 -8.73
C LEU A 180 -8.67 9.53 -7.20
N ILE A 181 -7.52 9.23 -6.60
CA ILE A 181 -7.39 9.09 -5.16
C ILE A 181 -7.74 10.40 -4.45
N ARG A 182 -7.30 11.57 -4.94
CA ARG A 182 -7.60 12.89 -4.34
C ARG A 182 -9.06 13.26 -4.35
N ASN A 183 -9.73 13.00 -5.45
CA ASN A 183 -11.13 13.43 -5.64
C ASN A 183 -12.13 12.46 -5.05
N PHE A 184 -11.69 11.31 -4.62
CA PHE A 184 -12.51 10.33 -3.95
C PHE A 184 -13.22 10.89 -2.69
N ASN A 185 -12.58 11.80 -1.95
CA ASN A 185 -13.14 12.41 -0.73
C ASN A 185 -13.90 13.72 -0.96
N LYS A 186 -13.92 14.28 -2.17
CA LYS A 186 -14.54 15.60 -2.40
C LYS A 186 -16.02 15.55 -2.74
N LYS A 187 -16.60 14.37 -2.87
CA LYS A 187 -18.04 14.20 -3.20
C LYS A 187 -18.92 13.89 -1.99
N ASN A 188 -18.39 14.02 -0.74
CA ASN A 188 -19.19 13.96 0.48
C ASN A 188 -19.16 15.28 1.23
#